data_9219b69e8bfe2a7f56c420be6a0ff66e
#
_entry.id   9219b69e8bfe2a7f56c420be6a0ff66e
#
_cell.length_a   1.000
_cell.length_b   1.000
_cell.length_c   1.000
_cell.angle_alpha   90.00
_cell.angle_beta   90.00
_cell.angle_gamma   90.00
#
_symmetry.space_group_name_H-M   'P 1'
#
loop_
_entity.id
_entity.type
_entity.pdbx_description
1 polymer ?
#
loop_
_entity_poly.entity_id
_entity_poly.type
_entity_poly.pdbx_seq_one_letter_code
_entity_poly.pdbx_strand_id
1 'polypeptide(L)'
;YQELSFSYYSRNNSGQMMSKLVSDLFDISEFAHHGPENLFISLVKIIGAFVFLFFINKKLAFPLIILVIVMFWFSFKQNARMQATFMENRRKIGDVNASLQDTLSGIRVVQSFANEDIEHNKFKKSNEAFLLSKRDNYRCMGSFMSSNLFFQGMMYLVTLVYGGYLIANGEMQTADLAMYALYIGIFISPIQILVELVEMMQKGLSGFRRFLDVMETESEIRDADNAAELTDVKGHVRYDHVSFHYNDDETPVLSDISIDIPAGKSIALVGPSGSGKDHQSRQMCEYP
;
A
#
# COMPACT_ATOMS: atom_id res chain seq x y z
N TYR A 1 -12.61 -9.90 12.07
CA TYR A 1 -11.49 -10.33 12.92
C TYR A 1 -11.99 -11.03 14.20
N GLN A 2 -12.90 -10.48 14.96
CA GLN A 2 -13.32 -11.03 16.26
C GLN A 2 -13.84 -12.46 16.19
N GLU A 3 -14.28 -12.93 15.03
CA GLU A 3 -14.77 -14.28 14.78
C GLU A 3 -13.66 -15.27 14.38
N LEU A 4 -12.44 -14.78 14.16
CA LEU A 4 -11.33 -15.63 13.74
C LEU A 4 -10.71 -16.35 14.94
N SER A 5 -10.26 -17.59 14.71
CA SER A 5 -9.64 -18.44 15.73
C SER A 5 -8.30 -17.88 16.21
N PHE A 6 -7.87 -18.27 17.39
CA PHE A 6 -6.61 -17.84 18.00
C PHE A 6 -5.38 -18.21 17.14
N SER A 7 -5.45 -19.30 16.37
CA SER A 7 -4.40 -19.70 15.43
C SER A 7 -4.12 -18.63 14.39
N TYR A 8 -5.13 -17.89 13.92
CA TYR A 8 -4.96 -16.77 13.00
C TYR A 8 -4.10 -15.66 13.64
N TYR A 9 -4.37 -15.32 14.90
CA TYR A 9 -3.62 -14.28 15.62
C TYR A 9 -2.18 -14.68 15.94
N SER A 10 -1.92 -15.96 16.19
CA SER A 10 -0.56 -16.45 16.43
C SER A 10 0.30 -16.48 15.17
N ARG A 11 -0.32 -16.67 13.99
CA ARG A 11 0.37 -16.67 12.67
C ARG A 11 0.54 -15.28 12.08
N ASN A 12 -0.29 -14.32 12.47
CA ASN A 12 -0.28 -12.97 11.93
C ASN A 12 0.24 -11.95 12.93
N ASN A 13 1.14 -11.09 12.49
CA ASN A 13 1.66 -10.00 13.32
C ASN A 13 0.56 -8.93 13.53
N SER A 14 0.37 -8.49 14.78
CA SER A 14 -0.61 -7.45 15.13
C SER A 14 -0.43 -6.15 14.33
N GLY A 15 0.81 -5.78 14.01
CA GLY A 15 1.11 -4.63 13.16
C GLY A 15 0.60 -4.79 11.73
N GLN A 16 0.65 -6.01 11.16
CA GLN A 16 0.09 -6.30 9.84
C GLN A 16 -1.44 -6.26 9.85
N MET A 17 -2.06 -6.81 10.89
CA MET A 17 -3.52 -6.73 11.06
C MET A 17 -4.00 -5.29 11.18
N MET A 18 -3.29 -4.47 11.95
CA MET A 18 -3.59 -3.05 12.10
C MET A 18 -3.41 -2.29 10.77
N SER A 19 -2.38 -2.62 9.98
CA SER A 19 -2.19 -2.06 8.65
C SER A 19 -3.35 -2.39 7.70
N LYS A 20 -3.86 -3.63 7.73
CA LYS A 20 -5.03 -4.04 6.95
C LYS A 20 -6.31 -3.28 7.37
N LEU A 21 -6.50 -3.06 8.68
CA LEU A 21 -7.66 -2.35 9.20
C LEU A 21 -7.65 -0.83 8.97
N VAL A 22 -6.48 -0.23 8.89
CA VAL A 22 -6.37 1.24 8.79
C VAL A 22 -5.87 1.65 7.42
N SER A 23 -4.65 1.24 7.03
CA SER A 23 -4.02 1.73 5.80
C SER A 23 -4.69 1.18 4.56
N ASP A 24 -5.02 -0.12 4.53
CA ASP A 24 -5.64 -0.73 3.35
C ASP A 24 -7.06 -0.21 3.13
N LEU A 25 -7.86 -0.04 4.20
CA LEU A 25 -9.19 0.56 4.09
C LEU A 25 -9.14 2.02 3.65
N PHE A 26 -8.13 2.78 4.11
CA PHE A 26 -7.89 4.13 3.63
C PHE A 26 -7.58 4.15 2.13
N ASP A 27 -6.64 3.32 1.66
CA ASP A 27 -6.28 3.23 0.24
C ASP A 27 -7.48 2.79 -0.63
N ILE A 28 -8.33 1.89 -0.14
CA ILE A 28 -9.58 1.46 -0.80
C ILE A 28 -10.55 2.65 -0.91
N SER A 29 -10.76 3.38 0.20
CA SER A 29 -11.66 4.52 0.26
C SER A 29 -11.21 5.65 -0.67
N GLU A 30 -9.91 5.99 -0.65
CA GLU A 30 -9.30 6.99 -1.54
C GLU A 30 -9.50 6.63 -3.02
N PHE A 31 -9.23 5.36 -3.38
CA PHE A 31 -9.44 4.91 -4.74
C PHE A 31 -10.93 4.90 -5.13
N ALA A 32 -11.82 4.42 -4.26
CA ALA A 32 -13.25 4.35 -4.55
C ALA A 32 -13.88 5.74 -4.73
N HIS A 33 -13.39 6.75 -3.99
CA HIS A 33 -13.87 8.12 -4.07
C HIS A 33 -13.20 8.89 -5.21
N HIS A 34 -11.89 9.03 -5.17
CA HIS A 34 -11.14 9.86 -6.11
C HIS A 34 -10.86 9.19 -7.45
N GLY A 35 -10.87 7.85 -7.51
CA GLY A 35 -10.60 7.11 -8.75
C GLY A 35 -11.58 7.44 -9.87
N PRO A 36 -12.89 7.16 -9.70
CA PRO A 36 -13.91 7.47 -10.69
C PRO A 36 -14.05 8.96 -10.97
N GLU A 37 -13.98 9.81 -9.92
CA GLU A 37 -14.06 11.25 -10.02
C GLU A 37 -12.94 11.82 -10.91
N ASN A 38 -11.70 11.52 -10.59
CA ASN A 38 -10.53 12.00 -11.32
C ASN A 38 -10.50 11.50 -12.76
N LEU A 39 -10.90 10.24 -12.97
CA LEU A 39 -11.03 9.66 -14.32
C LEU A 39 -12.05 10.42 -15.13
N PHE A 40 -13.25 10.62 -14.59
CA PHE A 40 -14.34 11.30 -15.29
C PHE A 40 -13.98 12.76 -15.60
N ILE A 41 -13.50 13.52 -14.61
CA ILE A 41 -13.13 14.93 -14.79
C ILE A 41 -11.99 15.07 -15.81
N SER A 42 -10.96 14.20 -15.73
CA SER A 42 -9.81 14.26 -16.65
C SER A 42 -10.22 13.92 -18.08
N LEU A 43 -11.06 12.89 -18.28
CA LEU A 43 -11.57 12.53 -19.60
C LEU A 43 -12.43 13.63 -20.20
N VAL A 44 -13.36 14.19 -19.41
CA VAL A 44 -14.23 15.29 -19.87
C VAL A 44 -13.39 16.52 -20.23
N LYS A 45 -12.39 16.88 -19.43
CA LYS A 45 -11.50 18.02 -19.74
C LYS A 45 -10.70 17.77 -21.01
N ILE A 46 -10.07 16.61 -21.17
CA ILE A 46 -9.24 16.31 -22.34
C ILE A 46 -10.11 16.20 -23.60
N ILE A 47 -11.16 15.40 -23.58
CA ILE A 47 -12.03 15.18 -24.73
C ILE A 47 -12.76 16.48 -25.08
N GLY A 48 -13.34 17.16 -24.10
CA GLY A 48 -14.07 18.41 -24.30
C GLY A 48 -13.18 19.50 -24.90
N ALA A 49 -11.95 19.65 -24.38
CA ALA A 49 -10.99 20.60 -24.91
C ALA A 49 -10.59 20.25 -26.36
N PHE A 50 -10.31 18.98 -26.68
CA PHE A 50 -9.98 18.58 -28.04
C PHE A 50 -11.16 18.72 -29.01
N VAL A 51 -12.36 18.36 -28.59
CA VAL A 51 -13.57 18.57 -29.40
C VAL A 51 -13.72 20.05 -29.70
N PHE A 52 -13.60 20.92 -28.71
CA PHE A 52 -13.69 22.35 -28.89
C PHE A 52 -12.62 22.90 -29.85
N LEU A 53 -11.34 22.55 -29.63
CA LEU A 53 -10.25 22.97 -30.51
C LEU A 53 -10.37 22.42 -31.92
N PHE A 54 -10.91 21.22 -32.09
CA PHE A 54 -11.15 20.62 -33.41
C PHE A 54 -12.22 21.38 -34.22
N PHE A 55 -13.23 21.94 -33.54
CA PHE A 55 -14.23 22.79 -34.21
C PHE A 55 -13.67 24.15 -34.61
N ILE A 56 -12.70 24.68 -33.86
CA ILE A 56 -12.04 25.95 -34.22
C ILE A 56 -11.17 25.75 -35.47
N ASN A 57 -10.19 24.84 -35.40
CA ASN A 57 -9.31 24.58 -36.55
C ASN A 57 -8.75 23.15 -36.54
N LYS A 58 -9.24 22.30 -37.45
CA LYS A 58 -8.84 20.88 -37.56
C LYS A 58 -7.36 20.70 -37.86
N LYS A 59 -6.75 21.61 -38.66
CA LYS A 59 -5.35 21.51 -39.09
C LYS A 59 -4.39 21.71 -37.89
N LEU A 60 -4.73 22.64 -37.00
CA LEU A 60 -3.92 22.89 -35.78
C LEU A 60 -4.20 21.86 -34.66
N ALA A 61 -5.43 21.39 -34.52
CA ALA A 61 -5.81 20.39 -33.52
C ALA A 61 -5.05 19.06 -33.71
N PHE A 62 -4.89 18.59 -34.96
CA PHE A 62 -4.30 17.29 -35.27
C PHE A 62 -2.86 17.11 -34.73
N PRO A 63 -1.88 18.01 -34.99
CA PRO A 63 -0.54 17.89 -34.44
C PRO A 63 -0.51 17.99 -32.90
N LEU A 64 -1.42 18.75 -32.28
CA LEU A 64 -1.52 18.82 -30.82
C LEU A 64 -2.02 17.52 -30.21
N ILE A 65 -3.00 16.85 -30.85
CA ILE A 65 -3.47 15.52 -30.42
C ILE A 65 -2.29 14.52 -30.42
N ILE A 66 -1.50 14.51 -31.48
CA ILE A 66 -0.32 13.63 -31.57
C ILE A 66 0.66 13.93 -30.43
N LEU A 67 0.96 15.22 -30.18
CA LEU A 67 1.86 15.62 -29.10
C LEU A 67 1.34 15.19 -27.71
N VAL A 68 0.05 15.31 -27.46
CA VAL A 68 -0.57 14.87 -26.20
C VAL A 68 -0.50 13.35 -26.03
N ILE A 69 -0.74 12.59 -27.09
CA ILE A 69 -0.59 11.12 -27.05
C ILE A 69 0.86 10.72 -26.74
N VAL A 70 1.82 11.36 -27.40
CA VAL A 70 3.26 11.12 -27.17
C VAL A 70 3.64 11.51 -25.74
N MET A 71 3.18 12.67 -25.28
CA MET A 71 3.38 13.13 -23.91
C MET A 71 2.82 12.14 -22.88
N PHE A 72 1.58 11.67 -23.08
CA PHE A 72 0.95 10.70 -22.19
C PHE A 72 1.74 9.39 -22.14
N TRP A 73 2.11 8.83 -23.28
CA TRP A 73 2.92 7.61 -23.34
C TRP A 73 4.27 7.77 -22.66
N PHE A 74 4.94 8.90 -22.88
CA PHE A 74 6.23 9.20 -22.27
C PHE A 74 6.11 9.39 -20.76
N SER A 75 5.11 10.15 -20.29
CA SER A 75 4.83 10.39 -18.87
C SER A 75 4.50 9.08 -18.15
N PHE A 76 3.71 8.21 -18.77
CA PHE A 76 3.39 6.90 -18.21
C PHE A 76 4.64 6.04 -18.01
N LYS A 77 5.52 5.98 -19.01
CA LYS A 77 6.78 5.23 -18.93
C LYS A 77 7.73 5.80 -17.87
N GLN A 78 7.80 7.13 -17.77
CA GLN A 78 8.62 7.81 -16.77
C GLN A 78 8.08 7.59 -15.34
N ASN A 79 6.77 7.62 -15.16
CA ASN A 79 6.15 7.38 -13.86
C ASN A 79 6.46 5.97 -13.34
N ALA A 80 6.37 4.95 -14.18
CA ALA A 80 6.73 3.58 -13.80
C ALA A 80 8.19 3.49 -13.28
N ARG A 81 9.11 4.21 -13.93
CA ARG A 81 10.51 4.29 -13.49
C ARG A 81 10.67 5.05 -12.17
N MET A 82 9.95 6.16 -12.03
CA MET A 82 9.95 6.96 -10.81
C MET A 82 9.44 6.15 -9.61
N GLN A 83 8.38 5.37 -9.78
CA GLN A 83 7.85 4.48 -8.75
C GLN A 83 8.87 3.43 -8.30
N ALA A 84 9.60 2.82 -9.23
CA ALA A 84 10.64 1.85 -8.89
C ALA A 84 11.74 2.47 -8.03
N THR A 85 12.21 3.68 -8.38
CA THR A 85 13.23 4.39 -7.57
C THR A 85 12.68 4.86 -6.22
N PHE A 86 11.39 5.20 -6.15
CA PHE A 86 10.73 5.57 -4.90
C PHE A 86 10.63 4.39 -3.93
N MET A 87 10.28 3.20 -4.44
CA MET A 87 10.23 1.98 -3.64
C MET A 87 11.62 1.57 -3.12
N GLU A 88 12.67 1.69 -3.96
CA GLU A 88 14.04 1.43 -3.52
C GLU A 88 14.47 2.43 -2.43
N ASN A 89 14.12 3.71 -2.57
CA ASN A 89 14.40 4.71 -1.55
C ASN A 89 13.69 4.39 -0.22
N ARG A 90 12.42 3.93 -0.25
CA ARG A 90 11.70 3.46 0.94
C ARG A 90 12.38 2.27 1.60
N ARG A 91 12.87 1.33 0.80
CA ARG A 91 13.63 0.17 1.31
C ARG A 91 14.90 0.62 2.03
N LYS A 92 15.67 1.53 1.41
CA LYS A 92 16.93 2.04 1.99
C LYS A 92 16.72 2.82 3.28
N ILE A 93 15.67 3.63 3.41
CA ILE A 93 15.37 4.28 4.69
C ILE A 93 14.93 3.26 5.76
N GLY A 94 14.27 2.17 5.35
CA GLY A 94 13.97 1.04 6.23
C GLY A 94 15.24 0.40 6.78
N ASP A 95 16.26 0.16 5.93
CA ASP A 95 17.56 -0.39 6.35
C ASP A 95 18.27 0.54 7.37
N VAL A 96 18.20 1.87 7.15
CA VAL A 96 18.74 2.88 8.10
C VAL A 96 18.01 2.80 9.45
N ASN A 97 16.67 2.76 9.42
CA ASN A 97 15.86 2.69 10.63
C ASN A 97 16.12 1.40 11.43
N ALA A 98 16.24 0.26 10.74
CA ALA A 98 16.58 -1.02 11.40
C ALA A 98 17.95 -0.96 12.07
N SER A 99 18.96 -0.41 11.37
CA SER A 99 20.31 -0.23 11.95
C SER A 99 20.31 0.68 13.17
N LEU A 100 19.55 1.79 13.14
CA LEU A 100 19.39 2.67 14.29
C LEU A 100 18.67 1.99 15.45
N GLN A 101 17.63 1.24 15.18
CA GLN A 101 16.87 0.51 16.20
C GLN A 101 17.74 -0.52 16.89
N ASP A 102 18.57 -1.28 16.16
CA ASP A 102 19.51 -2.24 16.71
C ASP A 102 20.52 -1.56 17.64
N THR A 103 21.14 -0.46 17.17
CA THR A 103 22.14 0.30 17.94
C THR A 103 21.52 0.89 19.21
N LEU A 104 20.32 1.50 19.12
CA LEU A 104 19.64 2.10 20.27
C LEU A 104 19.15 1.05 21.29
N SER A 105 18.67 -0.09 20.80
CA SER A 105 18.25 -1.19 21.68
C SER A 105 19.42 -1.81 22.42
N GLY A 106 20.60 -1.86 21.78
CA GLY A 106 21.85 -2.36 22.35
C GLY A 106 22.77 -1.28 22.94
N ILE A 107 22.32 -0.04 23.14
CA ILE A 107 23.16 1.11 23.45
C ILE A 107 24.05 0.91 24.70
N ARG A 108 23.54 0.20 25.71
CA ARG A 108 24.32 -0.12 26.91
C ARG A 108 25.53 -1.00 26.61
N VAL A 109 25.36 -1.96 25.65
CA VAL A 109 26.45 -2.84 25.21
C VAL A 109 27.47 -2.03 24.43
N VAL A 110 27.01 -1.19 23.48
CA VAL A 110 27.86 -0.31 22.68
C VAL A 110 28.75 0.55 23.60
N GLN A 111 28.15 1.22 24.55
CA GLN A 111 28.88 2.08 25.53
C GLN A 111 29.78 1.29 26.45
N SER A 112 29.37 0.10 26.93
CA SER A 112 30.18 -0.73 27.81
C SER A 112 31.48 -1.23 27.16
N PHE A 113 31.48 -1.38 25.83
CA PHE A 113 32.64 -1.85 25.09
C PHE A 113 33.31 -0.74 24.26
N ALA A 114 32.91 0.54 24.44
CA ALA A 114 33.41 1.68 23.67
C ALA A 114 33.42 1.46 22.17
N ASN A 115 32.30 0.90 21.63
CA ASN A 115 32.14 0.55 20.20
C ASN A 115 31.37 1.61 19.40
N GLU A 116 31.32 2.85 19.87
CA GLU A 116 30.58 3.96 19.23
C GLU A 116 31.07 4.20 17.79
N ASP A 117 32.38 4.13 17.55
CA ASP A 117 32.96 4.30 16.24
C ASP A 117 32.53 3.20 15.25
N ILE A 118 32.37 1.97 15.71
CA ILE A 118 31.93 0.83 14.90
C ILE A 118 30.47 1.06 14.47
N GLU A 119 29.60 1.42 15.42
CA GLU A 119 28.19 1.70 15.14
C GLU A 119 28.02 2.96 14.27
N HIS A 120 28.84 3.99 14.48
CA HIS A 120 28.85 5.16 13.62
C HIS A 120 29.22 4.82 12.17
N ASN A 121 30.22 3.98 11.95
CA ASN A 121 30.61 3.54 10.62
C ASN A 121 29.54 2.66 9.94
N LYS A 122 28.86 1.81 10.71
CA LYS A 122 27.73 1.01 10.24
C LYS A 122 26.57 1.91 9.79
N PHE A 123 26.20 2.89 10.60
CA PHE A 123 25.18 3.89 10.26
C PHE A 123 25.59 4.69 9.02
N LYS A 124 26.83 5.18 8.96
CA LYS A 124 27.35 5.95 7.80
C LYS A 124 27.20 5.18 6.50
N LYS A 125 27.55 3.89 6.49
CA LYS A 125 27.41 3.02 5.30
C LYS A 125 25.95 2.87 4.86
N SER A 126 25.03 2.64 5.79
CA SER A 126 23.60 2.54 5.50
C SER A 126 23.03 3.88 5.00
N ASN A 127 23.44 4.98 5.62
CA ASN A 127 23.03 6.33 5.22
C ASN A 127 23.56 6.73 3.84
N GLU A 128 24.79 6.37 3.50
CA GLU A 128 25.35 6.60 2.14
C GLU A 128 24.55 5.86 1.07
N ALA A 129 24.16 4.60 1.33
CA ALA A 129 23.29 3.84 0.42
C ALA A 129 21.92 4.51 0.25
N PHE A 130 21.34 5.00 1.34
CA PHE A 130 20.09 5.77 1.30
C PHE A 130 20.24 7.07 0.51
N LEU A 131 21.31 7.84 0.72
CA LEU A 131 21.57 9.10 -0.01
C LEU A 131 21.73 8.87 -1.53
N LEU A 132 22.37 7.77 -1.93
CA LEU A 132 22.50 7.39 -3.34
C LEU A 132 21.10 7.10 -3.94
N SER A 133 20.30 6.29 -3.26
CA SER A 133 18.94 5.98 -3.72
C SER A 133 18.05 7.22 -3.80
N LYS A 134 18.18 8.12 -2.83
CA LYS A 134 17.47 9.42 -2.81
C LYS A 134 17.88 10.33 -3.96
N ARG A 135 19.17 10.37 -4.28
CA ARG A 135 19.68 11.12 -5.45
C ARG A 135 19.09 10.59 -6.76
N ASP A 136 19.04 9.26 -6.91
CA ASP A 136 18.48 8.64 -8.12
C ASP A 136 16.97 8.86 -8.24
N ASN A 137 16.26 8.84 -7.11
CA ASN A 137 14.84 9.21 -7.07
C ASN A 137 14.62 10.66 -7.51
N TYR A 138 15.36 11.62 -6.97
CA TYR A 138 15.26 13.03 -7.38
C TYR A 138 15.63 13.26 -8.84
N ARG A 139 16.60 12.52 -9.39
CA ARG A 139 16.92 12.57 -10.83
C ARG A 139 15.75 12.08 -11.69
N CYS A 140 15.11 10.98 -11.31
CA CYS A 140 13.93 10.49 -12.01
C CYS A 140 12.76 11.47 -11.92
N MET A 141 12.51 12.04 -10.75
CA MET A 141 11.47 13.04 -10.52
C MET A 141 11.74 14.32 -11.32
N GLY A 142 12.99 14.81 -11.32
CA GLY A 142 13.37 15.95 -12.12
C GLY A 142 13.23 15.70 -13.62
N SER A 143 13.60 14.50 -14.10
CA SER A 143 13.41 14.10 -15.49
C SER A 143 11.92 14.04 -15.88
N PHE A 144 11.06 13.51 -15.01
CA PHE A 144 9.61 13.49 -15.22
C PHE A 144 9.03 14.92 -15.36
N MET A 145 9.36 15.80 -14.40
CA MET A 145 8.89 17.19 -14.43
C MET A 145 9.40 17.95 -15.65
N SER A 146 10.71 17.84 -15.95
CA SER A 146 11.32 18.51 -17.10
C SER A 146 10.74 18.03 -18.43
N SER A 147 10.42 16.74 -18.55
CA SER A 147 9.77 16.20 -19.76
C SER A 147 8.37 16.76 -19.96
N ASN A 148 7.58 16.86 -18.90
CA ASN A 148 6.25 17.43 -18.98
C ASN A 148 6.29 18.91 -19.40
N LEU A 149 7.22 19.69 -18.82
CA LEU A 149 7.43 21.08 -19.21
C LEU A 149 7.92 21.20 -20.68
N PHE A 150 8.78 20.29 -21.12
CA PHE A 150 9.24 20.25 -22.51
C PHE A 150 8.08 20.01 -23.48
N PHE A 151 7.23 19.02 -23.23
CA PHE A 151 6.06 18.77 -24.10
C PHE A 151 5.07 19.94 -24.08
N GLN A 152 4.88 20.59 -22.94
CA GLN A 152 4.10 21.82 -22.85
C GLN A 152 4.68 22.91 -23.72
N GLY A 153 5.98 23.17 -23.59
CA GLY A 153 6.67 24.14 -24.43
C GLY A 153 6.57 23.84 -25.93
N MET A 154 6.67 22.54 -26.30
CA MET A 154 6.49 22.10 -27.68
C MET A 154 5.05 22.35 -28.17
N MET A 155 4.03 22.12 -27.35
CA MET A 155 2.63 22.44 -27.72
C MET A 155 2.47 23.94 -27.97
N TYR A 156 3.02 24.80 -27.11
CA TYR A 156 3.01 26.25 -27.35
C TYR A 156 3.77 26.64 -28.62
N LEU A 157 4.95 26.07 -28.84
CA LEU A 157 5.75 26.35 -30.03
C LEU A 157 5.02 25.96 -31.31
N VAL A 158 4.43 24.75 -31.35
CA VAL A 158 3.62 24.29 -32.50
C VAL A 158 2.43 25.22 -32.70
N THR A 159 1.76 25.60 -31.64
CA THR A 159 0.59 26.51 -31.72
C THR A 159 0.99 27.86 -32.28
N LEU A 160 2.09 28.45 -31.81
CA LEU A 160 2.54 29.76 -32.27
C LEU A 160 3.05 29.74 -33.72
N VAL A 161 3.91 28.76 -34.05
CA VAL A 161 4.54 28.70 -35.38
C VAL A 161 3.53 28.25 -36.44
N TYR A 162 2.86 27.10 -36.20
CA TYR A 162 1.92 26.58 -37.20
C TYR A 162 0.61 27.35 -37.21
N GLY A 163 0.11 27.80 -36.07
CA GLY A 163 -1.04 28.70 -35.97
C GLY A 163 -0.78 30.06 -36.64
N GLY A 164 0.41 30.64 -36.43
CA GLY A 164 0.84 31.84 -37.13
C GLY A 164 0.89 31.67 -38.66
N TYR A 165 1.38 30.54 -39.15
CA TYR A 165 1.35 30.17 -40.57
C TYR A 165 -0.10 30.06 -41.08
N LEU A 166 -1.01 29.46 -40.35
CA LEU A 166 -2.43 29.37 -40.73
C LEU A 166 -3.11 30.74 -40.75
N ILE A 167 -2.77 31.66 -39.87
CA ILE A 167 -3.25 33.03 -39.86
C ILE A 167 -2.77 33.77 -41.11
N ALA A 168 -1.46 33.64 -41.45
CA ALA A 168 -0.88 34.26 -42.61
C ALA A 168 -1.55 33.80 -43.94
N ASN A 169 -2.03 32.55 -43.96
CA ASN A 169 -2.79 32.00 -45.08
C ASN A 169 -4.32 32.31 -45.03
N GLY A 170 -4.78 33.06 -44.04
CA GLY A 170 -6.21 33.39 -43.90
C GLY A 170 -7.11 32.20 -43.45
N GLU A 171 -6.50 31.12 -42.98
CA GLU A 171 -7.22 29.89 -42.55
C GLU A 171 -7.57 29.89 -41.03
N MET A 172 -7.10 30.88 -40.26
CA MET A 172 -7.31 30.99 -38.84
C MET A 172 -7.32 32.46 -38.40
N GLN A 173 -8.10 32.80 -37.37
CA GLN A 173 -8.12 34.13 -36.79
C GLN A 173 -7.11 34.25 -35.62
N THR A 174 -6.66 35.48 -35.34
CA THR A 174 -5.75 35.72 -34.21
C THR A 174 -6.38 35.38 -32.83
N ALA A 175 -7.71 35.56 -32.73
CA ALA A 175 -8.46 35.20 -31.53
C ALA A 175 -8.42 33.67 -31.27
N ASP A 176 -8.45 32.85 -32.33
CA ASP A 176 -8.38 31.40 -32.22
C ASP A 176 -7.03 30.93 -31.66
N LEU A 177 -5.95 31.61 -32.04
CA LEU A 177 -4.59 31.33 -31.50
C LEU A 177 -4.53 31.53 -29.98
N ALA A 178 -5.15 32.60 -29.49
CA ALA A 178 -5.26 32.86 -28.04
C ALA A 178 -6.05 31.75 -27.32
N MET A 179 -7.16 31.28 -27.92
CA MET A 179 -7.92 30.15 -27.39
C MET A 179 -7.06 28.87 -27.29
N TYR A 180 -6.33 28.52 -28.35
CA TYR A 180 -5.41 27.39 -28.33
C TYR A 180 -4.37 27.51 -27.21
N ALA A 181 -3.75 28.70 -27.03
CA ALA A 181 -2.79 28.95 -25.97
C ALA A 181 -3.38 28.74 -24.56
N LEU A 182 -4.62 29.16 -24.32
CA LEU A 182 -5.33 28.95 -23.05
C LEU A 182 -5.63 27.47 -22.81
N TYR A 183 -6.09 26.74 -23.84
CA TYR A 183 -6.44 25.33 -23.71
C TYR A 183 -5.22 24.42 -23.50
N ILE A 184 -4.04 24.77 -24.01
CA ILE A 184 -2.81 24.00 -23.72
C ILE A 184 -2.56 23.89 -22.22
N GLY A 185 -2.77 24.97 -21.44
CA GLY A 185 -2.67 24.95 -20.00
C GLY A 185 -3.61 23.95 -19.30
N ILE A 186 -4.77 23.66 -19.92
CA ILE A 186 -5.79 22.76 -19.37
C ILE A 186 -5.39 21.28 -19.51
N PHE A 187 -4.57 20.90 -20.49
CA PHE A 187 -4.21 19.49 -20.73
C PHE A 187 -3.26 18.88 -19.73
N ILE A 188 -2.39 19.66 -19.10
CA ILE A 188 -1.28 19.14 -18.31
C ILE A 188 -1.77 18.51 -17.01
N SER A 189 -2.61 19.22 -16.28
CA SER A 189 -3.14 18.72 -15.00
C SER A 189 -3.92 17.41 -15.16
N PRO A 190 -4.88 17.24 -16.09
CA PRO A 190 -5.55 15.98 -16.30
C PRO A 190 -4.62 14.82 -16.66
N ILE A 191 -3.57 15.07 -17.46
CA ILE A 191 -2.61 14.02 -17.83
C ILE A 191 -1.84 13.54 -16.60
N GLN A 192 -1.38 14.46 -15.74
CA GLN A 192 -0.72 14.11 -14.49
C GLN A 192 -1.65 13.32 -13.56
N ILE A 193 -2.88 13.77 -13.39
CA ILE A 193 -3.91 13.08 -12.59
C ILE A 193 -4.15 11.65 -13.10
N LEU A 194 -4.28 11.46 -14.43
CA LEU A 194 -4.46 10.12 -15.00
C LEU A 194 -3.26 9.20 -14.77
N VAL A 195 -2.05 9.76 -14.77
CA VAL A 195 -0.83 8.99 -14.46
C VAL A 195 -0.78 8.59 -12.99
N GLU A 196 -1.14 9.51 -12.07
CA GLU A 196 -1.23 9.25 -10.62
C GLU A 196 -2.37 8.27 -10.27
N LEU A 197 -3.47 8.31 -11.02
CA LEU A 197 -4.60 7.40 -10.86
C LEU A 197 -4.20 5.93 -10.97
N VAL A 198 -3.23 5.59 -11.83
CA VAL A 198 -2.73 4.21 -11.97
C VAL A 198 -2.11 3.70 -10.67
N GLU A 199 -1.36 4.55 -9.98
CA GLU A 199 -0.77 4.20 -8.67
C GLU A 199 -1.85 4.03 -7.60
N MET A 200 -2.79 4.98 -7.53
CA MET A 200 -3.93 4.91 -6.60
C MET A 200 -4.75 3.64 -6.82
N MET A 201 -5.02 3.28 -8.08
CA MET A 201 -5.70 2.04 -8.45
C MET A 201 -4.94 0.80 -7.99
N GLN A 202 -3.61 0.74 -8.18
CA GLN A 202 -2.80 -0.39 -7.74
C GLN A 202 -2.81 -0.56 -6.22
N LYS A 203 -2.73 0.54 -5.46
CA LYS A 203 -2.81 0.52 -3.99
C LYS A 203 -4.20 0.08 -3.51
N GLY A 204 -5.25 0.71 -4.05
CA GLY A 204 -6.63 0.39 -3.69
C GLY A 204 -6.99 -1.06 -4.01
N LEU A 205 -6.65 -1.57 -5.21
CA LEU A 205 -6.90 -2.97 -5.57
C LEU A 205 -6.07 -3.94 -4.74
N SER A 206 -4.83 -3.61 -4.40
CA SER A 206 -4.00 -4.45 -3.53
C SER A 206 -4.56 -4.50 -2.11
N GLY A 207 -5.00 -3.35 -1.57
CA GLY A 207 -5.70 -3.27 -0.29
C GLY A 207 -7.00 -4.08 -0.29
N PHE A 208 -7.78 -3.96 -1.37
CA PHE A 208 -9.04 -4.69 -1.53
C PHE A 208 -8.85 -6.21 -1.58
N ARG A 209 -7.81 -6.70 -2.25
CA ARG A 209 -7.48 -8.14 -2.23
C ARG A 209 -7.18 -8.62 -0.81
N ARG A 210 -6.33 -7.88 -0.06
CA ARG A 210 -6.03 -8.23 1.33
C ARG A 210 -7.24 -8.14 2.25
N PHE A 211 -8.17 -7.23 1.98
CA PHE A 211 -9.45 -7.14 2.67
C PHE A 211 -10.30 -8.39 2.40
N LEU A 212 -10.43 -8.80 1.14
CA LEU A 212 -11.15 -10.03 0.76
C LEU A 212 -10.51 -11.27 1.39
N ASP A 213 -9.17 -11.39 1.37
CA ASP A 213 -8.47 -12.50 2.02
C ASP A 213 -8.88 -12.66 3.49
N VAL A 214 -9.07 -11.55 4.21
CA VAL A 214 -9.53 -11.59 5.61
C VAL A 214 -11.00 -11.97 5.71
N MET A 215 -11.84 -11.44 4.83
CA MET A 215 -13.30 -11.72 4.84
C MET A 215 -13.62 -13.16 4.45
N GLU A 216 -12.81 -13.75 3.57
CA GLU A 216 -12.95 -15.14 3.12
C GLU A 216 -12.26 -16.14 4.05
N THR A 217 -11.48 -15.65 5.03
CA THR A 217 -10.85 -16.54 6.02
C THR A 217 -11.92 -17.10 6.93
N GLU A 218 -12.09 -18.40 6.86
CA GLU A 218 -13.03 -19.13 7.72
C GLU A 218 -12.42 -19.38 9.11
N SER A 219 -13.22 -19.24 10.15
CA SER A 219 -12.79 -19.64 11.49
C SER A 219 -12.59 -21.16 11.54
N GLU A 220 -11.44 -21.59 12.06
CA GLU A 220 -11.14 -23.02 12.28
C GLU A 220 -12.08 -23.64 13.32
N ILE A 221 -12.62 -22.80 14.23
CA ILE A 221 -13.54 -23.22 15.28
C ILE A 221 -14.91 -22.65 14.95
N ARG A 222 -15.87 -23.53 14.75
CA ARG A 222 -17.27 -23.17 14.45
C ARG A 222 -18.20 -24.03 15.29
N ASP A 223 -19.32 -23.44 15.66
CA ASP A 223 -20.40 -24.20 16.25
C ASP A 223 -20.88 -25.31 15.30
N ALA A 224 -21.16 -26.48 15.85
CA ALA A 224 -21.81 -27.54 15.08
C ALA A 224 -23.23 -27.12 14.67
N ASP A 225 -23.74 -27.63 13.54
CA ASP A 225 -25.09 -27.31 13.05
C ASP A 225 -26.20 -27.56 14.08
N ASN A 226 -25.94 -28.41 15.07
CA ASN A 226 -26.84 -28.77 16.16
C ASN A 226 -26.33 -28.35 17.54
N ALA A 227 -25.44 -27.32 17.60
CA ALA A 227 -24.91 -26.80 18.85
C ALA A 227 -26.06 -26.35 19.77
N ALA A 228 -26.02 -26.77 21.03
CA ALA A 228 -27.00 -26.39 22.04
C ALA A 228 -26.49 -25.13 22.78
N GLU A 229 -27.39 -24.21 23.07
CA GLU A 229 -27.07 -23.08 23.92
C GLU A 229 -26.77 -23.56 25.34
N LEU A 230 -25.61 -23.16 25.87
CA LEU A 230 -25.19 -23.50 27.23
C LEU A 230 -26.00 -22.67 28.24
N THR A 231 -27.05 -23.30 28.78
CA THR A 231 -27.89 -22.73 29.84
C THR A 231 -27.52 -23.34 31.18
N ASP A 232 -27.62 -22.57 32.28
CA ASP A 232 -27.39 -23.02 33.66
C ASP A 232 -25.98 -23.57 33.94
N VAL A 233 -24.96 -22.86 33.50
CA VAL A 233 -23.54 -23.23 33.66
C VAL A 233 -23.12 -23.17 35.12
N LYS A 234 -22.81 -24.34 35.71
CA LYS A 234 -22.35 -24.47 37.11
C LYS A 234 -20.85 -24.34 37.29
N GLY A 235 -20.08 -24.28 36.20
CA GLY A 235 -18.64 -24.12 36.22
C GLY A 235 -17.85 -25.38 36.60
N HIS A 236 -18.42 -26.59 36.36
CA HIS A 236 -17.70 -27.85 36.47
C HIS A 236 -16.98 -28.11 35.13
N VAL A 237 -15.64 -28.28 35.15
CA VAL A 237 -14.82 -28.52 33.97
C VAL A 237 -14.14 -29.88 34.10
N ARG A 238 -14.31 -30.75 33.10
CA ARG A 238 -13.66 -32.06 33.04
C ARG A 238 -12.90 -32.25 31.75
N TYR A 239 -11.62 -32.57 31.83
CA TYR A 239 -10.81 -33.12 30.76
C TYR A 239 -10.85 -34.64 30.86
N ASP A 240 -11.04 -35.31 29.75
CA ASP A 240 -11.14 -36.76 29.69
C ASP A 240 -10.26 -37.28 28.54
N HIS A 241 -9.09 -37.79 28.87
CA HIS A 241 -8.11 -38.29 27.89
C HIS A 241 -7.78 -37.34 26.75
N VAL A 242 -7.60 -36.05 27.07
CA VAL A 242 -7.34 -34.99 26.08
C VAL A 242 -5.88 -35.04 25.62
N SER A 243 -5.68 -35.16 24.31
CA SER A 243 -4.38 -35.02 23.65
C SER A 243 -4.47 -33.90 22.63
N PHE A 244 -3.38 -33.11 22.52
CA PHE A 244 -3.33 -31.97 21.61
C PHE A 244 -1.94 -31.80 20.98
N HIS A 245 -1.90 -31.49 19.68
CA HIS A 245 -0.73 -31.04 18.96
C HIS A 245 -1.10 -29.86 18.06
N TYR A 246 -0.10 -29.00 17.72
CA TYR A 246 -0.33 -27.96 16.71
C TYR A 246 -0.30 -28.53 15.30
N ASN A 247 -1.06 -27.91 14.38
CA ASN A 247 -1.14 -28.35 12.99
C ASN A 247 0.22 -28.33 12.25
N ASP A 248 1.16 -27.54 12.73
CA ASP A 248 2.49 -27.36 12.10
C ASP A 248 3.56 -28.30 12.67
N ASP A 249 3.25 -29.06 13.74
CA ASP A 249 4.19 -29.98 14.40
C ASP A 249 3.45 -31.22 14.92
N GLU A 250 3.88 -32.41 14.52
CA GLU A 250 3.34 -33.68 15.00
C GLU A 250 3.73 -33.97 16.48
N THR A 251 4.57 -33.12 17.08
CA THR A 251 5.00 -33.30 18.47
C THR A 251 3.82 -33.04 19.43
N PRO A 252 3.37 -34.03 20.19
CA PRO A 252 2.27 -33.84 21.11
C PRO A 252 2.61 -32.85 22.22
N VAL A 253 1.84 -31.78 22.34
CA VAL A 253 1.99 -30.77 23.39
C VAL A 253 1.28 -31.19 24.66
N LEU A 254 0.14 -31.86 24.52
CA LEU A 254 -0.58 -32.52 25.60
C LEU A 254 -0.81 -33.96 25.21
N SER A 255 -0.61 -34.87 26.13
CA SER A 255 -0.79 -36.31 25.90
C SER A 255 -1.62 -36.90 27.06
N ASP A 256 -2.81 -37.41 26.73
CA ASP A 256 -3.66 -38.17 27.63
C ASP A 256 -3.96 -37.48 28.97
N ILE A 257 -4.31 -36.20 28.93
CA ILE A 257 -4.59 -35.41 30.13
C ILE A 257 -6.02 -35.62 30.59
N SER A 258 -6.15 -36.05 31.84
CA SER A 258 -7.45 -36.19 32.52
C SER A 258 -7.47 -35.40 33.81
N ILE A 259 -8.36 -34.39 33.89
CA ILE A 259 -8.49 -33.48 35.05
C ILE A 259 -9.97 -33.25 35.33
N ASP A 260 -10.36 -33.30 36.59
CA ASP A 260 -11.71 -32.98 37.04
C ASP A 260 -11.68 -31.78 37.99
N ILE A 261 -12.39 -30.71 37.63
CA ILE A 261 -12.43 -29.44 38.36
C ILE A 261 -13.85 -29.18 38.81
N PRO A 262 -14.21 -29.47 40.05
CA PRO A 262 -15.57 -29.24 40.56
C PRO A 262 -15.95 -27.76 40.55
N ALA A 263 -17.24 -27.48 40.38
CA ALA A 263 -17.79 -26.13 40.39
C ALA A 263 -17.35 -25.34 41.64
N GLY A 264 -16.95 -24.07 41.41
CA GLY A 264 -16.50 -23.17 42.48
C GLY A 264 -15.12 -23.48 43.08
N LYS A 265 -14.36 -24.40 42.48
CA LYS A 265 -12.98 -24.71 42.91
C LYS A 265 -11.99 -23.98 41.96
N SER A 266 -10.83 -23.62 42.53
CA SER A 266 -9.69 -23.09 41.77
C SER A 266 -8.59 -24.15 41.78
N ILE A 267 -7.94 -24.29 40.61
CA ILE A 267 -6.74 -25.13 40.46
C ILE A 267 -5.57 -24.29 39.99
N ALA A 268 -4.36 -24.71 40.32
CA ALA A 268 -3.13 -24.12 39.80
C ALA A 268 -2.38 -25.15 38.96
N LEU A 269 -2.11 -24.82 37.70
CA LEU A 269 -1.28 -25.62 36.83
C LEU A 269 0.18 -25.26 37.06
N VAL A 270 0.95 -26.17 37.66
CA VAL A 270 2.36 -25.97 37.99
C VAL A 270 3.24 -26.93 37.22
N GLY A 271 4.37 -26.43 36.73
CA GLY A 271 5.34 -27.24 35.99
C GLY A 271 6.50 -26.40 35.45
N PRO A 272 7.60 -27.04 35.02
CA PRO A 272 8.72 -26.34 34.42
C PRO A 272 8.31 -25.61 33.15
N SER A 273 9.16 -24.67 32.68
CA SER A 273 8.92 -23.98 31.39
C SER A 273 8.88 -25.03 30.26
N GLY A 274 7.90 -24.92 29.37
CA GLY A 274 7.72 -25.88 28.26
C GLY A 274 6.86 -27.12 28.61
N SER A 275 6.31 -27.26 29.83
CA SER A 275 5.47 -28.39 30.23
C SER A 275 4.03 -28.37 29.71
N GLY A 276 3.67 -27.47 28.79
CA GLY A 276 2.32 -27.41 28.18
C GLY A 276 1.25 -26.71 29.03
N LYS A 277 1.58 -26.19 30.23
CA LYS A 277 0.59 -25.55 31.13
C LYS A 277 -0.14 -24.35 30.52
N ASP A 278 0.55 -23.55 29.69
CA ASP A 278 -0.03 -22.39 29.00
C ASP A 278 -1.04 -22.84 27.94
N HIS A 279 -0.85 -24.02 27.35
CA HIS A 279 -1.77 -24.63 26.39
C HIS A 279 -3.06 -25.13 27.05
N GLN A 280 -2.95 -25.74 28.22
CA GLN A 280 -4.14 -26.18 28.99
C GLN A 280 -5.02 -24.98 29.33
N SER A 281 -4.43 -23.86 29.77
CA SER A 281 -5.19 -22.66 30.10
C SER A 281 -5.85 -22.01 28.86
N ARG A 282 -5.19 -22.04 27.71
CA ARG A 282 -5.74 -21.53 26.45
C ARG A 282 -6.90 -22.38 25.93
N GLN A 283 -6.77 -23.72 25.95
CA GLN A 283 -7.84 -24.60 25.54
C GLN A 283 -9.11 -24.43 26.39
N MET A 284 -8.99 -24.10 27.68
CA MET A 284 -10.15 -23.77 28.50
C MET A 284 -10.89 -22.51 28.03
N CYS A 285 -10.20 -21.59 27.32
CA CYS A 285 -10.79 -20.36 26.84
C CYS A 285 -11.33 -20.48 25.39
N GLU A 286 -10.73 -21.36 24.58
CA GLU A 286 -11.08 -21.51 23.15
C GLU A 286 -12.21 -22.50 22.91
N TYR A 287 -12.41 -23.49 23.82
CA TYR A 287 -13.46 -24.50 23.73
C TYR A 287 -14.31 -24.47 25.01
N PRO A 288 -15.35 -23.61 25.06
CA PRO A 288 -16.28 -23.59 26.18
C PRO A 288 -17.09 -24.83 26.31
#